data_bc6f6a39aca3bc8cd56aa691edb3f0a9
#
_entry.id   bc6f6a39aca3bc8cd56aa691edb3f0a9
#
_cell.length_a   1.000
_cell.length_b   1.000
_cell.length_c   1.000
_cell.angle_alpha   90.00
_cell.angle_beta   90.00
_cell.angle_gamma   90.00
#
_symmetry.space_group_name_H-M   'P 1'
#
loop_
_entity.id
_entity.type
_entity.pdbx_description
1 polymer ?
#
loop_
_entity_poly.entity_id
_entity_poly.type
_entity_poly.pdbx_seq_one_letter_code
_entity_poly.pdbx_strand_id
1 'polypeptide(L)'
;MDRLDNLKNIIMYLMADNRVSHRIPSTLEERQRMMRALMNVWSPRPISEAFLKMQDAELQIQREEKGIVEISDITPQTSDIRLWQGDITRLKADAIVNAANAQALGCWAPLHNCIDNCIHSAAGIQLRKECNDTMQGRLLATGNAIITKGYNLPAKHVIHTVGPIIPDGIPTMEQEEQLAACYRSCLDLAEKNGLESIAFCCISTGVFHFPKSAGCGNSH
;
A
#
# COMPACT_ATOMS: atom_id res chain seq x y z
N MET A 1 17.53 -21.60 7.27
CA MET A 1 16.79 -22.02 6.05
C MET A 1 17.28 -21.14 4.92
N ASP A 2 17.66 -21.74 3.80
CA ASP A 2 18.07 -20.97 2.61
C ASP A 2 16.90 -20.11 2.10
N ARG A 3 17.23 -18.95 1.49
CA ARG A 3 16.22 -17.98 0.99
C ARG A 3 15.33 -18.59 -0.10
N LEU A 4 15.91 -19.40 -1.00
CA LEU A 4 15.12 -20.08 -2.02
C LEU A 4 14.17 -21.11 -1.42
N ASP A 5 14.59 -21.82 -0.38
CA ASP A 5 13.70 -22.76 0.35
C ASP A 5 12.60 -22.01 1.10
N ASN A 6 12.92 -20.87 1.71
CA ASN A 6 11.92 -20.02 2.36
C ASN A 6 10.84 -19.59 1.36
N LEU A 7 11.23 -19.02 0.22
CA LEU A 7 10.31 -18.63 -0.85
C LEU A 7 9.49 -19.79 -1.39
N LYS A 8 10.10 -20.98 -1.54
CA LYS A 8 9.38 -22.19 -1.95
C LYS A 8 8.27 -22.51 -0.95
N ASN A 9 8.55 -22.47 0.34
CA ASN A 9 7.57 -22.77 1.39
C ASN A 9 6.44 -21.74 1.43
N ILE A 10 6.76 -20.43 1.27
CA ILE A 10 5.76 -19.37 1.15
C ILE A 10 4.85 -19.60 -0.06
N ILE A 11 5.42 -19.91 -1.23
CA ILE A 11 4.67 -20.18 -2.45
C ILE A 11 3.76 -21.40 -2.29
N MET A 12 4.28 -22.49 -1.72
CA MET A 12 3.49 -23.70 -1.46
C MET A 12 2.30 -23.42 -0.54
N TYR A 13 2.52 -22.66 0.53
CA TYR A 13 1.44 -22.25 1.44
C TYR A 13 0.39 -21.42 0.70
N LEU A 14 0.80 -20.40 -0.05
CA LEU A 14 -0.13 -19.51 -0.79
C LEU A 14 -0.86 -20.26 -1.90
N MET A 15 -0.22 -21.21 -2.59
CA MET A 15 -0.89 -22.06 -3.59
C MET A 15 -1.96 -22.93 -2.95
N ALA A 16 -1.65 -23.58 -1.83
CA ALA A 16 -2.61 -24.42 -1.11
C ALA A 16 -3.79 -23.58 -0.60
N ASP A 17 -3.49 -22.40 -0.04
CA ASP A 17 -4.48 -21.50 0.51
C ASP A 17 -5.38 -20.86 -0.55
N ASN A 18 -4.83 -20.51 -1.72
CA ASN A 18 -5.57 -20.01 -2.89
C ASN A 18 -6.22 -21.14 -3.72
N ARG A 19 -5.98 -22.41 -3.38
CA ARG A 19 -6.46 -23.59 -4.12
C ARG A 19 -6.04 -23.62 -5.59
N VAL A 20 -4.79 -23.24 -5.85
CA VAL A 20 -4.18 -23.27 -7.17
C VAL A 20 -2.92 -24.15 -7.16
N SER A 21 -2.53 -24.63 -8.34
CA SER A 21 -1.31 -25.44 -8.50
C SER A 21 -0.53 -24.93 -9.70
N HIS A 22 0.72 -24.55 -9.47
CA HIS A 22 1.65 -24.11 -10.50
C HIS A 22 3.03 -24.72 -10.25
N ARG A 23 3.82 -24.84 -11.31
CA ARG A 23 5.24 -25.20 -11.17
C ARG A 23 5.98 -24.06 -10.47
N ILE A 24 6.71 -24.38 -9.41
CA ILE A 24 7.53 -23.41 -8.70
C ILE A 24 8.80 -23.12 -9.51
N PRO A 25 9.11 -21.85 -9.78
CA PRO A 25 10.31 -21.46 -10.52
C PRO A 25 11.61 -21.81 -9.78
N SER A 26 12.72 -21.81 -10.52
CA SER A 26 14.05 -22.11 -9.96
C SER A 26 14.81 -20.88 -9.50
N THR A 27 14.59 -19.70 -10.11
CA THR A 27 15.32 -18.48 -9.83
C THR A 27 14.70 -17.67 -8.68
N LEU A 28 15.53 -16.86 -8.00
CA LEU A 28 15.09 -16.00 -6.91
C LEU A 28 14.04 -14.99 -7.37
N GLU A 29 14.31 -14.30 -8.47
CA GLU A 29 13.43 -13.26 -9.01
C GLU A 29 12.05 -13.81 -9.40
N GLU A 30 12.00 -14.95 -10.09
CA GLU A 30 10.74 -15.58 -10.47
C GLU A 30 9.94 -16.08 -9.27
N ARG A 31 10.60 -16.57 -8.20
CA ARG A 31 9.93 -16.94 -6.95
C ARG A 31 9.35 -15.73 -6.24
N GLN A 32 10.10 -14.64 -6.14
CA GLN A 32 9.60 -13.38 -5.58
C GLN A 32 8.40 -12.85 -6.37
N ARG A 33 8.49 -12.88 -7.69
CA ARG A 33 7.38 -12.51 -8.58
C ARG A 33 6.15 -13.41 -8.39
N MET A 34 6.34 -14.72 -8.28
CA MET A 34 5.25 -15.67 -8.03
C MET A 34 4.63 -15.48 -6.63
N MET A 35 5.45 -15.30 -5.60
CA MET A 35 4.99 -14.97 -4.25
C MET A 35 4.08 -13.74 -4.28
N ARG A 36 4.54 -12.63 -4.89
CA ARG A 36 3.76 -11.40 -5.02
C ARG A 36 2.44 -11.63 -5.75
N ALA A 37 2.45 -12.35 -6.88
CA ALA A 37 1.24 -12.66 -7.64
C ALA A 37 0.21 -13.42 -6.79
N LEU A 38 0.66 -14.42 -6.03
CA LEU A 38 -0.20 -15.23 -5.15
C LEU A 38 -0.74 -14.42 -3.96
N MET A 39 0.07 -13.53 -3.39
CA MET A 39 -0.39 -12.59 -2.35
C MET A 39 -1.46 -11.62 -2.87
N ASN A 40 -1.34 -11.16 -4.12
CA ASN A 40 -2.30 -10.23 -4.70
C ASN A 40 -3.71 -10.84 -4.85
N VAL A 41 -3.84 -12.15 -5.04
CA VAL A 41 -5.12 -12.85 -5.16
C VAL A 41 -5.56 -13.56 -3.86
N TRP A 42 -4.79 -13.41 -2.78
CA TRP A 42 -5.12 -14.03 -1.50
C TRP A 42 -6.33 -13.35 -0.86
N SER A 43 -7.36 -14.15 -0.51
CA SER A 43 -8.56 -13.67 0.18
C SER A 43 -8.37 -13.70 1.70
N PRO A 44 -8.82 -12.65 2.45
CA PRO A 44 -8.64 -12.55 3.89
C PRO A 44 -9.23 -13.73 4.65
N ARG A 45 -8.41 -14.35 5.51
CA ARG A 45 -8.76 -15.46 6.39
C ARG A 45 -7.72 -15.57 7.52
N PRO A 46 -7.89 -16.44 8.53
CA PRO A 46 -6.87 -16.66 9.55
C PRO A 46 -5.53 -17.06 8.92
N ILE A 47 -4.45 -16.49 9.43
CA ILE A 47 -3.08 -16.70 8.93
C ILE A 47 -2.29 -17.43 10.01
N SER A 48 -1.53 -18.46 9.64
CA SER A 48 -0.66 -19.15 10.59
C SER A 48 0.55 -18.30 10.95
N GLU A 49 0.96 -18.33 12.22
CA GLU A 49 2.19 -17.63 12.67
C GLU A 49 3.44 -18.13 11.95
N ALA A 50 3.50 -19.43 11.63
CA ALA A 50 4.60 -20.01 10.88
C ALA A 50 4.73 -19.38 9.47
N PHE A 51 3.60 -19.17 8.80
CA PHE A 51 3.60 -18.48 7.50
C PHE A 51 4.04 -17.02 7.64
N LEU A 52 3.52 -16.30 8.62
CA LEU A 52 3.90 -14.89 8.85
C LEU A 52 5.41 -14.76 9.07
N LYS A 53 6.02 -15.62 9.88
CA LYS A 53 7.47 -15.61 10.10
C LYS A 53 8.27 -15.80 8.79
N MET A 54 7.82 -16.69 7.91
CA MET A 54 8.47 -16.92 6.61
C MET A 54 8.31 -15.72 5.68
N GLN A 55 7.09 -15.20 5.55
CA GLN A 55 6.77 -14.06 4.71
C GLN A 55 7.50 -12.81 5.18
N ASP A 56 7.44 -12.50 6.48
CA ASP A 56 8.04 -11.29 7.05
C ASP A 56 9.55 -11.32 6.89
N ALA A 57 10.21 -12.48 7.09
CA ALA A 57 11.64 -12.62 6.84
C ALA A 57 12.02 -12.29 5.39
N GLU A 58 11.23 -12.76 4.40
CA GLU A 58 11.49 -12.46 2.98
C GLU A 58 11.19 -10.99 2.65
N LEU A 59 10.06 -10.43 3.11
CA LEU A 59 9.71 -9.04 2.82
C LEU A 59 10.66 -8.04 3.48
N GLN A 60 11.20 -8.35 4.66
CA GLN A 60 12.21 -7.52 5.31
C GLN A 60 13.53 -7.54 4.53
N ILE A 61 13.96 -8.69 3.99
CA ILE A 61 15.12 -8.75 3.10
C ILE A 61 14.87 -7.89 1.84
N GLN A 62 13.71 -8.01 1.20
CA GLN A 62 13.38 -7.20 0.02
C GLN A 62 13.35 -5.69 0.34
N ARG A 63 12.86 -5.31 1.52
CA ARG A 63 12.87 -3.93 2.02
C ARG A 63 14.30 -3.40 2.14
N GLU A 64 15.20 -4.16 2.76
CA GLU A 64 16.62 -3.77 2.92
C GLU A 64 17.33 -3.70 1.56
N GLU A 65 17.06 -4.65 0.65
CA GLU A 65 17.61 -4.65 -0.71
C GLU A 65 17.16 -3.42 -1.52
N LYS A 66 15.90 -2.98 -1.37
CA LYS A 66 15.39 -1.74 -1.99
C LYS A 66 16.01 -0.47 -1.38
N GLY A 67 16.49 -0.57 -0.15
CA GLY A 67 16.97 0.56 0.65
C GLY A 67 15.84 1.38 1.26
N ILE A 68 16.04 1.80 2.49
CA ILE A 68 15.13 2.67 3.25
C ILE A 68 15.53 4.12 3.03
N VAL A 69 14.55 5.01 2.96
CA VAL A 69 14.75 6.47 2.84
C VAL A 69 14.22 7.12 4.11
N GLU A 70 15.11 7.75 4.86
CA GLU A 70 14.74 8.54 6.04
C GLU A 70 14.15 9.89 5.59
N ILE A 71 13.12 10.37 6.25
CA ILE A 71 12.54 11.70 5.93
C ILE A 71 13.57 12.81 6.10
N SER A 72 14.48 12.67 7.08
CA SER A 72 15.58 13.61 7.32
C SER A 72 16.51 13.79 6.11
N ASP A 73 16.63 12.78 5.26
CA ASP A 73 17.52 12.79 4.09
C ASP A 73 16.91 13.54 2.90
N ILE A 74 15.60 13.86 2.97
CA ILE A 74 14.89 14.60 1.93
C ILE A 74 15.00 16.10 2.19
N THR A 75 15.53 16.84 1.22
CA THR A 75 15.65 18.30 1.33
C THR A 75 14.26 18.96 1.51
N PRO A 76 14.05 19.75 2.56
CA PRO A 76 12.79 20.44 2.77
C PRO A 76 12.56 21.53 1.70
N GLN A 77 11.33 21.65 1.24
CA GLN A 77 10.89 22.79 0.40
C GLN A 77 10.49 23.98 1.27
N THR A 78 9.87 23.69 2.44
CA THR A 78 9.56 24.63 3.51
C THR A 78 9.93 23.98 4.84
N SER A 79 9.67 24.64 5.98
CA SER A 79 9.91 24.06 7.32
C SER A 79 9.28 22.67 7.48
N ASP A 80 8.08 22.47 6.91
CA ASP A 80 7.23 21.31 7.21
C ASP A 80 6.96 20.42 5.99
N ILE A 81 7.25 20.91 4.77
CA ILE A 81 6.96 20.21 3.53
C ILE A 81 8.24 19.74 2.85
N ARG A 82 8.28 18.47 2.48
CA ARG A 82 9.33 17.84 1.68
C ARG A 82 8.73 17.27 0.40
N LEU A 83 9.38 17.51 -0.73
CA LEU A 83 9.00 16.89 -2.01
C LEU A 83 10.04 15.82 -2.37
N TRP A 84 9.55 14.62 -2.64
CA TRP A 84 10.40 13.50 -3.01
C TRP A 84 9.81 12.72 -4.17
N GLN A 85 10.66 12.28 -5.09
CA GLN A 85 10.28 11.43 -6.20
C GLN A 85 10.90 10.04 -6.02
N GLY A 86 10.06 9.03 -5.81
CA GLY A 86 10.53 7.65 -5.62
C GLY A 86 9.40 6.69 -5.22
N ASP A 87 9.82 5.51 -4.76
CA ASP A 87 8.90 4.47 -4.30
C ASP A 87 8.51 4.72 -2.82
N ILE A 88 7.28 5.14 -2.58
CA ILE A 88 6.75 5.48 -1.25
C ILE A 88 6.87 4.31 -0.25
N THR A 89 6.95 3.05 -0.73
CA THR A 89 7.14 1.88 0.13
C THR A 89 8.53 1.82 0.77
N ARG A 90 9.45 2.73 0.39
CA ARG A 90 10.80 2.87 0.97
C ARG A 90 10.86 3.93 2.07
N LEU A 91 9.84 4.79 2.18
CA LEU A 91 9.87 5.90 3.14
C LEU A 91 9.65 5.44 4.57
N LYS A 92 10.54 5.86 5.47
CA LYS A 92 10.41 5.67 6.91
C LYS A 92 9.74 6.89 7.52
N ALA A 93 8.41 6.89 7.45
CA ALA A 93 7.52 7.90 8.02
C ALA A 93 6.66 7.29 9.13
N ASP A 94 5.94 8.11 9.90
CA ASP A 94 4.93 7.56 10.81
C ASP A 94 3.76 6.97 10.03
N ALA A 95 3.36 7.61 8.91
CA ALA A 95 2.39 7.03 7.98
C ALA A 95 2.74 7.33 6.52
N ILE A 96 2.37 6.39 5.65
CA ILE A 96 2.26 6.62 4.20
C ILE A 96 0.79 6.51 3.79
N VAL A 97 0.39 7.31 2.80
CA VAL A 97 -0.99 7.29 2.28
C VAL A 97 -1.09 6.34 1.09
N ASN A 98 -2.10 5.49 1.13
CA ASN A 98 -2.49 4.59 0.05
C ASN A 98 -3.74 5.13 -0.65
N ALA A 99 -3.67 5.35 -1.96
CA ALA A 99 -4.84 5.59 -2.80
C ALA A 99 -5.53 4.24 -3.09
N ALA A 100 -6.46 3.89 -2.22
CA ALA A 100 -7.15 2.60 -2.18
C ALA A 100 -8.40 2.58 -3.07
N ASN A 101 -8.92 1.38 -3.32
CA ASN A 101 -10.27 1.19 -3.82
C ASN A 101 -11.29 1.24 -2.67
N ALA A 102 -12.59 1.33 -3.00
CA ALA A 102 -13.66 1.43 -2.00
C ALA A 102 -13.75 0.24 -1.03
N GLN A 103 -13.27 -0.94 -1.42
CA GLN A 103 -13.21 -2.09 -0.51
C GLN A 103 -12.07 -1.96 0.52
N ALA A 104 -11.07 -1.14 0.23
CA ALA A 104 -9.81 -1.00 0.98
C ALA A 104 -9.02 -2.33 1.14
N LEU A 105 -9.29 -3.33 0.30
CA LEU A 105 -8.68 -4.66 0.40
C LEU A 105 -7.43 -4.82 -0.48
N GLY A 106 -6.93 -3.73 -1.07
CA GLY A 106 -5.83 -3.76 -2.00
C GLY A 106 -6.25 -4.16 -3.43
N CYS A 107 -5.35 -3.97 -4.36
CA CYS A 107 -5.57 -4.33 -5.76
C CYS A 107 -5.47 -5.86 -5.95
N TRP A 108 -6.46 -6.45 -6.61
CA TRP A 108 -6.54 -7.89 -6.86
C TRP A 108 -5.85 -8.33 -8.16
N ALA A 109 -5.45 -7.39 -9.03
CA ALA A 109 -4.76 -7.73 -10.27
C ALA A 109 -3.32 -8.18 -9.98
N PRO A 110 -2.94 -9.44 -10.31
CA PRO A 110 -1.60 -9.94 -10.05
C PRO A 110 -0.52 -9.07 -10.69
N LEU A 111 0.49 -8.72 -9.90
CA LEU A 111 1.66 -7.94 -10.35
C LEU A 111 1.35 -6.55 -10.91
N HIS A 112 0.15 -6.02 -10.65
CA HIS A 112 -0.18 -4.66 -11.08
C HIS A 112 0.72 -3.63 -10.39
N ASN A 113 1.10 -2.58 -11.11
CA ASN A 113 2.02 -1.56 -10.62
C ASN A 113 1.33 -0.30 -10.05
N CYS A 114 0.04 -0.39 -9.67
CA CYS A 114 -0.59 0.71 -8.94
C CYS A 114 -0.06 0.77 -7.50
N ILE A 115 -0.17 1.96 -6.91
CA ILE A 115 0.27 2.22 -5.54
C ILE A 115 -0.33 1.25 -4.53
N ASP A 116 -1.63 0.96 -4.66
CA ASP A 116 -2.37 0.05 -3.80
C ASP A 116 -1.80 -1.38 -3.82
N ASN A 117 -1.48 -1.93 -5.02
CA ASN A 117 -0.82 -3.22 -5.14
C ASN A 117 0.60 -3.20 -4.54
N CYS A 118 1.38 -2.14 -4.81
CA CYS A 118 2.76 -2.03 -4.32
C CYS A 118 2.80 -1.98 -2.78
N ILE A 119 1.95 -1.17 -2.15
CA ILE A 119 1.89 -1.05 -0.69
C ILE A 119 1.45 -2.37 -0.06
N HIS A 120 0.36 -2.98 -0.54
CA HIS A 120 -0.13 -4.26 0.00
C HIS A 120 0.89 -5.40 -0.18
N SER A 121 1.61 -5.43 -1.31
CA SER A 121 2.65 -6.43 -1.57
C SER A 121 3.86 -6.27 -0.65
N ALA A 122 4.28 -5.02 -0.38
CA ALA A 122 5.42 -4.74 0.49
C ALA A 122 5.09 -4.93 1.98
N ALA A 123 3.86 -4.61 2.39
CA ALA A 123 3.40 -4.81 3.78
C ALA A 123 3.20 -6.30 4.14
N GLY A 124 2.73 -7.13 3.20
CA GLY A 124 2.36 -8.52 3.44
C GLY A 124 0.84 -8.73 3.51
N ILE A 125 0.39 -10.01 3.48
CA ILE A 125 -1.05 -10.33 3.44
C ILE A 125 -1.79 -9.92 4.71
N GLN A 126 -1.10 -9.73 5.84
CA GLN A 126 -1.70 -9.24 7.09
C GLN A 126 -2.30 -7.84 6.95
N LEU A 127 -1.76 -6.98 6.07
CA LEU A 127 -2.36 -5.67 5.79
C LEU A 127 -3.78 -5.82 5.22
N ARG A 128 -3.95 -6.69 4.21
CA ARG A 128 -5.28 -6.97 3.63
C ARG A 128 -6.23 -7.56 4.67
N LYS A 129 -5.71 -8.43 5.55
CA LYS A 129 -6.51 -8.99 6.64
C LYS A 129 -6.99 -7.91 7.60
N GLU A 130 -6.11 -7.01 8.05
CA GLU A 130 -6.48 -5.90 8.94
C GLU A 130 -7.51 -4.97 8.29
N CYS A 131 -7.32 -4.63 7.02
CA CYS A 131 -8.31 -3.86 6.26
C CYS A 131 -9.67 -4.56 6.22
N ASN A 132 -9.71 -5.87 5.97
CA ASN A 132 -10.94 -6.65 5.97
C ASN A 132 -11.62 -6.65 7.34
N ASP A 133 -10.86 -6.83 8.41
CA ASP A 133 -11.37 -6.84 9.79
C ASP A 133 -11.90 -5.45 10.19
N THR A 134 -11.29 -4.38 9.68
CA THR A 134 -11.73 -2.99 9.89
C THR A 134 -12.98 -2.68 9.09
N MET A 135 -13.01 -3.06 7.82
CA MET A 135 -14.12 -2.74 6.91
C MET A 135 -15.36 -3.61 7.17
N GLN A 136 -15.20 -4.87 7.55
CA GLN A 136 -16.32 -5.79 7.83
C GLN A 136 -17.38 -5.82 6.71
N GLY A 137 -16.92 -5.83 5.45
CA GLY A 137 -17.78 -5.82 4.26
C GLY A 137 -18.38 -4.45 3.90
N ARG A 138 -18.10 -3.40 4.68
CA ARG A 138 -18.51 -2.02 4.33
C ARG A 138 -17.59 -1.45 3.26
N LEU A 139 -18.08 -0.46 2.53
CA LEU A 139 -17.29 0.30 1.57
C LEU A 139 -16.80 1.61 2.20
N LEU A 140 -15.55 1.94 1.95
CA LEU A 140 -14.97 3.23 2.29
C LEU A 140 -15.46 4.26 1.26
N ALA A 141 -16.18 5.27 1.72
CA ALA A 141 -16.68 6.32 0.84
C ALA A 141 -15.53 7.20 0.32
N THR A 142 -15.70 7.74 -0.90
CA THR A 142 -14.77 8.72 -1.47
C THR A 142 -14.58 9.91 -0.53
N GLY A 143 -13.33 10.32 -0.32
CA GLY A 143 -12.97 11.39 0.62
C GLY A 143 -12.72 10.92 2.05
N ASN A 144 -13.12 9.70 2.44
CA ASN A 144 -12.89 9.15 3.77
C ASN A 144 -11.57 8.37 3.83
N ALA A 145 -11.09 8.14 5.06
CA ALA A 145 -9.86 7.39 5.29
C ALA A 145 -9.97 6.42 6.47
N ILE A 146 -9.15 5.37 6.45
CA ILE A 146 -8.90 4.46 7.58
C ILE A 146 -7.41 4.30 7.79
N ILE A 147 -7.00 3.93 9.00
CA ILE A 147 -5.59 3.69 9.35
C ILE A 147 -5.37 2.24 9.74
N THR A 148 -4.22 1.70 9.33
CA THR A 148 -3.75 0.35 9.65
C THR A 148 -2.28 0.37 10.06
N LYS A 149 -1.74 -0.76 10.50
CA LYS A 149 -0.29 -0.93 10.71
C LYS A 149 0.44 -1.01 9.37
N GLY A 150 1.74 -0.63 9.36
CA GLY A 150 2.60 -0.72 8.18
C GLY A 150 3.21 -2.11 7.95
N TYR A 151 3.22 -2.96 8.98
CA TYR A 151 3.80 -4.33 8.97
C TYR A 151 5.26 -4.36 8.49
N ASN A 152 5.54 -4.92 7.29
CA ASN A 152 6.89 -5.04 6.76
C ASN A 152 7.40 -3.76 6.06
N LEU A 153 6.58 -2.72 5.95
CA LEU A 153 7.00 -1.41 5.45
C LEU A 153 7.94 -0.72 6.44
N PRO A 154 8.81 0.21 5.99
CA PRO A 154 9.53 1.10 6.89
C PRO A 154 8.60 2.07 7.63
N ALA A 155 7.47 2.44 7.02
CA ALA A 155 6.44 3.27 7.64
C ALA A 155 5.69 2.50 8.74
N LYS A 156 5.40 3.17 9.86
CA LYS A 156 4.70 2.56 10.99
C LYS A 156 3.23 2.25 10.67
N HIS A 157 2.58 3.10 9.86
CA HIS A 157 1.17 3.01 9.51
C HIS A 157 0.95 3.20 8.01
N VAL A 158 -0.20 2.70 7.54
CA VAL A 158 -0.75 3.04 6.23
C VAL A 158 -2.11 3.69 6.44
N ILE A 159 -2.32 4.87 5.87
CA ILE A 159 -3.62 5.53 5.83
C ILE A 159 -4.21 5.29 4.44
N HIS A 160 -5.33 4.59 4.38
CA HIS A 160 -6.01 4.26 3.13
C HIS A 160 -7.14 5.25 2.90
N THR A 161 -7.15 5.90 1.74
CA THR A 161 -8.22 6.81 1.32
C THR A 161 -8.67 6.50 -0.10
N VAL A 162 -9.94 6.80 -0.40
CA VAL A 162 -10.54 6.57 -1.72
C VAL A 162 -10.71 7.91 -2.41
N GLY A 163 -9.92 8.16 -3.43
CA GLY A 163 -10.04 9.37 -4.24
C GLY A 163 -11.16 9.27 -5.29
N PRO A 164 -11.60 10.42 -5.85
CA PRO A 164 -12.58 10.45 -6.92
C PRO A 164 -12.05 9.83 -8.22
N ILE A 165 -12.96 9.21 -8.99
CA ILE A 165 -12.70 8.72 -10.35
C ILE A 165 -13.17 9.80 -11.34
N ILE A 166 -12.31 10.18 -12.28
CA ILE A 166 -12.58 11.23 -13.28
C ILE A 166 -12.61 10.60 -14.68
N PRO A 167 -13.78 10.12 -15.16
CA PRO A 167 -13.85 9.38 -16.41
C PRO A 167 -13.35 10.17 -17.63
N ASP A 168 -13.66 11.46 -17.67
CA ASP A 168 -13.36 12.32 -18.80
C ASP A 168 -12.12 13.21 -18.61
N GLY A 169 -11.38 12.99 -17.51
CA GLY A 169 -10.18 13.79 -17.19
C GLY A 169 -10.47 15.25 -16.82
N ILE A 170 -11.73 15.66 -16.67
CA ILE A 170 -12.17 17.00 -16.27
C ILE A 170 -12.93 16.88 -14.96
N PRO A 171 -12.36 17.25 -13.81
CA PRO A 171 -13.02 17.12 -12.54
C PRO A 171 -14.17 18.13 -12.39
N THR A 172 -15.25 17.70 -11.78
CA THR A 172 -16.31 18.60 -11.30
C THR A 172 -15.90 19.24 -9.98
N MET A 173 -16.57 20.32 -9.57
CA MET A 173 -16.36 20.94 -8.24
C MET A 173 -16.54 19.93 -7.09
N GLU A 174 -17.51 19.01 -7.21
CA GLU A 174 -17.70 17.96 -6.23
C GLU A 174 -16.50 17.00 -6.16
N GLN A 175 -15.95 16.61 -7.30
CA GLN A 175 -14.78 15.73 -7.35
C GLN A 175 -13.50 16.41 -6.83
N GLU A 176 -13.35 17.72 -7.06
CA GLU A 176 -12.27 18.52 -6.45
C GLU A 176 -12.42 18.55 -4.93
N GLU A 177 -13.63 18.79 -4.40
CA GLU A 177 -13.89 18.75 -2.97
C GLU A 177 -13.69 17.34 -2.37
N GLN A 178 -14.07 16.29 -3.08
CA GLN A 178 -13.78 14.91 -2.69
C GLN A 178 -12.28 14.62 -2.59
N LEU A 179 -11.48 15.14 -3.53
CA LEU A 179 -10.02 15.02 -3.45
C LEU A 179 -9.46 15.79 -2.24
N ALA A 180 -9.92 17.02 -2.03
CA ALA A 180 -9.54 17.79 -0.84
C ALA A 180 -9.93 17.09 0.46
N ALA A 181 -11.11 16.45 0.50
CA ALA A 181 -11.55 15.65 1.63
C ALA A 181 -10.63 14.44 1.91
N CYS A 182 -10.04 13.81 0.88
CA CYS A 182 -9.04 12.75 1.07
C CYS A 182 -7.85 13.24 1.89
N TYR A 183 -7.29 14.40 1.53
CA TYR A 183 -6.15 14.98 2.24
C TYR A 183 -6.52 15.33 3.68
N ARG A 184 -7.66 16.03 3.90
CA ARG A 184 -8.13 16.39 5.25
C ARG A 184 -8.35 15.14 6.11
N SER A 185 -9.08 14.15 5.62
CA SER A 185 -9.33 12.91 6.38
C SER A 185 -8.06 12.17 6.75
N CYS A 186 -7.03 12.19 5.88
CA CYS A 186 -5.73 11.59 6.19
C CYS A 186 -5.00 12.38 7.28
N LEU A 187 -5.00 13.72 7.20
CA LEU A 187 -4.37 14.60 8.20
C LEU A 187 -5.06 14.48 9.55
N ASP A 188 -6.41 14.50 9.58
CA ASP A 188 -7.21 14.32 10.80
C ASP A 188 -6.90 12.99 11.50
N LEU A 189 -6.75 11.90 10.70
CA LEU A 189 -6.35 10.59 11.25
C LEU A 189 -4.91 10.60 11.77
N ALA A 190 -3.99 11.26 11.09
CA ALA A 190 -2.61 11.38 11.54
C ALA A 190 -2.54 12.14 12.86
N GLU A 191 -3.20 13.30 12.97
CA GLU A 191 -3.27 14.10 14.19
C GLU A 191 -3.91 13.32 15.35
N LYS A 192 -5.07 12.69 15.10
CA LYS A 192 -5.78 11.87 16.11
C LYS A 192 -4.94 10.72 16.65
N ASN A 193 -4.01 10.20 15.86
CA ASN A 193 -3.12 9.11 16.25
C ASN A 193 -1.74 9.61 16.74
N GLY A 194 -1.53 10.94 16.85
CA GLY A 194 -0.29 11.53 17.33
C GLY A 194 0.90 11.26 16.39
N LEU A 195 0.65 11.19 15.07
CA LEU A 195 1.71 10.97 14.08
C LEU A 195 2.38 12.30 13.73
N GLU A 196 3.70 12.30 13.68
CA GLU A 196 4.50 13.50 13.41
C GLU A 196 4.86 13.67 11.94
N SER A 197 4.76 12.59 11.16
CA SER A 197 5.09 12.58 9.74
C SER A 197 4.13 11.73 8.92
N ILE A 198 3.69 12.31 7.78
CA ILE A 198 2.82 11.64 6.81
C ILE A 198 3.33 11.88 5.39
N ALA A 199 3.41 10.84 4.58
CA ALA A 199 3.80 10.95 3.19
C ALA A 199 2.61 10.62 2.27
N PHE A 200 2.27 11.56 1.41
CA PHE A 200 1.20 11.42 0.43
C PHE A 200 1.74 10.92 -0.92
N CYS A 201 1.00 10.01 -1.54
CA CYS A 201 1.10 9.79 -2.98
C CYS A 201 0.21 10.80 -3.74
N CYS A 202 0.38 10.89 -5.06
CA CYS A 202 -0.53 11.69 -5.91
C CYS A 202 -1.89 10.99 -6.03
N ILE A 203 -2.82 11.27 -5.09
CA ILE A 203 -4.12 10.61 -5.02
C ILE A 203 -4.91 10.86 -6.32
N SER A 204 -5.56 9.82 -6.85
CA SER A 204 -6.38 9.80 -8.07
C SER A 204 -5.67 10.13 -9.39
N THR A 205 -4.38 10.48 -9.43
CA THR A 205 -3.69 10.89 -10.66
C THR A 205 -3.22 9.72 -11.55
N GLY A 206 -3.39 8.49 -11.11
CA GLY A 206 -3.10 7.27 -11.86
C GLY A 206 -4.35 6.73 -12.58
N VAL A 207 -4.82 5.56 -12.17
CA VAL A 207 -5.98 4.85 -12.77
C VAL A 207 -7.30 5.65 -12.67
N PHE A 208 -7.41 6.59 -11.74
CA PHE A 208 -8.61 7.43 -11.54
C PHE A 208 -8.61 8.71 -12.36
N HIS A 209 -7.56 8.97 -13.16
CA HIS A 209 -7.46 10.02 -14.16
C HIS A 209 -7.68 11.47 -13.69
N PHE A 210 -7.46 11.78 -12.41
CA PHE A 210 -7.45 13.17 -11.96
C PHE A 210 -6.29 13.92 -12.60
N PRO A 211 -6.49 15.12 -13.20
CA PRO A 211 -5.43 15.86 -13.87
C PRO A 211 -4.29 16.21 -12.90
N LYS A 212 -3.05 15.91 -13.28
CA LYS A 212 -1.88 16.18 -12.43
C LYS A 212 -1.71 17.66 -12.09
N SER A 213 -2.04 18.55 -13.04
CA SER A 213 -1.99 20.01 -12.85
C SER A 213 -3.00 20.51 -11.81
N ALA A 214 -4.21 19.93 -11.76
CA ALA A 214 -5.24 20.27 -10.78
C ALA A 214 -4.95 19.63 -9.40
N GLY A 215 -4.39 18.42 -9.38
CA GLY A 215 -4.02 17.73 -8.14
C GLY A 215 -2.90 18.43 -7.35
N CYS A 216 -2.00 19.14 -8.03
CA CYS A 216 -0.97 19.94 -7.36
C CYS A 216 -1.51 21.24 -6.75
N GLY A 217 -2.63 21.76 -7.22
CA GLY A 217 -3.25 22.99 -6.69
C GLY A 217 -3.97 22.80 -5.36
N ASN A 218 -4.40 21.59 -5.03
CA ASN A 218 -5.14 21.26 -3.81
C ASN A 218 -4.25 20.76 -2.66
N SER A 219 -2.93 20.84 -2.81
CA SER A 219 -1.94 20.34 -1.82
C SER A 219 -1.41 21.44 -0.89
N HIS A 220 -2.11 22.58 -0.77
CA HIS A 220 -1.73 23.71 0.11
C HIS A 220 -2.56 23.74 1.36
#